data_c787db09e22402519a4267ddccb3ffb1
#
_entry.id   c787db09e22402519a4267ddccb3ffb1
#
_cell.length_a   1.000
_cell.length_b   1.000
_cell.length_c   1.000
_cell.angle_alpha   90.00
_cell.angle_beta   90.00
_cell.angle_gamma   90.00
#
_symmetry.space_group_name_H-M   'P 1'
#
loop_
_entity.id
_entity.type
_entity.pdbx_description
1 polymer ?
#
loop_
_entity_poly.entity_id
_entity_poly.type
_entity_poly.pdbx_seq_one_letter_code
_entity_poly.pdbx_strand_id
1 'polypeptide(L)'
;MDLAALNEIPLFADLTDGEREAVAASLRGVTVEPGTALAVQGENAYHWFVIESGSAEVRRDGDVVRTLGPGDVFGEIGLLATGTRTASVVATSPMRLGAMFMREFKQLEARMPGLGRALRDAMADRPWIS
;
A
#
# COMPACT_ATOMS: atom_id res chain seq x y z
N MET A 1 -6.71 -6.11 7.95
CA MET A 1 -7.29 -6.60 6.68
C MET A 1 -7.57 -8.07 6.79
N ASP A 2 -8.66 -8.55 6.23
CA ASP A 2 -8.99 -9.96 6.26
C ASP A 2 -7.96 -10.79 5.45
N LEU A 3 -7.51 -11.90 6.02
CA LEU A 3 -6.54 -12.79 5.38
C LEU A 3 -7.06 -13.35 4.04
N ALA A 4 -8.36 -13.67 3.96
CA ALA A 4 -8.97 -14.17 2.73
C ALA A 4 -8.86 -13.15 1.59
N ALA A 5 -9.08 -11.88 1.89
CA ALA A 5 -8.93 -10.79 0.91
C ALA A 5 -7.46 -10.61 0.52
N LEU A 6 -6.55 -10.68 1.48
CA LEU A 6 -5.11 -10.55 1.20
C LEU A 6 -4.61 -11.69 0.31
N ASN A 7 -5.10 -12.91 0.50
CA ASN A 7 -4.69 -14.08 -0.28
C ASN A 7 -5.06 -13.97 -1.76
N GLU A 8 -6.03 -13.14 -2.10
CA GLU A 8 -6.44 -12.90 -3.49
C GLU A 8 -5.58 -11.87 -4.20
N ILE A 9 -4.67 -11.21 -3.48
CA ILE A 9 -3.81 -10.17 -4.05
C ILE A 9 -2.53 -10.79 -4.58
N PRO A 10 -2.26 -10.70 -5.90
CA PRO A 10 -1.10 -11.34 -6.51
C PRO A 10 0.24 -10.90 -5.91
N LEU A 11 0.32 -9.66 -5.43
CA LEU A 11 1.54 -9.11 -4.82
C LEU A 11 2.04 -9.98 -3.66
N PHE A 12 1.13 -10.60 -2.90
CA PHE A 12 1.46 -11.39 -1.72
C PHE A 12 1.54 -12.89 -1.99
N ALA A 13 1.42 -13.31 -3.25
CA ALA A 13 1.35 -14.73 -3.62
C ALA A 13 2.62 -15.51 -3.24
N ASP A 14 3.78 -14.84 -3.28
CA ASP A 14 5.07 -15.50 -3.00
C ASP A 14 5.42 -15.52 -1.52
N LEU A 15 4.60 -14.92 -0.66
CA LEU A 15 4.80 -14.98 0.79
C LEU A 15 4.36 -16.36 1.32
N THR A 16 4.98 -16.78 2.42
CA THR A 16 4.52 -17.97 3.14
C THR A 16 3.17 -17.67 3.81
N ASP A 17 2.45 -18.74 4.21
CA ASP A 17 1.19 -18.58 4.92
C ASP A 17 1.36 -17.75 6.21
N GLY A 18 2.41 -18.02 6.98
CA GLY A 18 2.71 -17.26 8.19
C GLY A 18 3.01 -15.80 7.92
N GLU A 19 3.74 -15.50 6.84
CA GLU A 19 4.02 -14.13 6.44
C GLU A 19 2.75 -13.38 6.03
N ARG A 20 1.87 -14.03 5.25
CA ARG A 20 0.58 -13.44 4.88
C ARG A 20 -0.30 -13.17 6.09
N GLU A 21 -0.36 -14.10 7.04
CA GLU A 21 -1.11 -13.90 8.28
C GLU A 21 -0.60 -12.69 9.07
N ALA A 22 0.72 -12.54 9.18
CA ALA A 22 1.33 -11.44 9.90
C ALA A 22 1.06 -10.10 9.21
N VAL A 23 1.14 -10.03 7.89
CA VAL A 23 0.82 -8.83 7.12
C VAL A 23 -0.66 -8.47 7.29
N ALA A 24 -1.56 -9.42 7.15
CA ALA A 24 -2.99 -9.20 7.30
C ALA A 24 -3.34 -8.67 8.71
N ALA A 25 -2.72 -9.24 9.74
CA ALA A 25 -2.94 -8.81 11.13
C ALA A 25 -2.46 -7.37 11.39
N SER A 26 -1.45 -6.91 10.66
CA SER A 26 -0.88 -5.58 10.82
C SER A 26 -1.52 -4.52 9.93
N LEU A 27 -2.31 -4.91 8.94
CA LEU A 27 -3.05 -4.00 8.07
C LEU A 27 -4.40 -3.65 8.71
N ARG A 28 -4.57 -2.37 9.06
CA ARG A 28 -5.85 -1.89 9.61
C ARG A 28 -6.83 -1.63 8.50
N GLY A 29 -8.09 -2.01 8.72
CA GLY A 29 -9.17 -1.68 7.80
C GLY A 29 -9.51 -0.19 7.86
N VAL A 30 -9.55 0.44 6.70
CA VAL A 30 -9.90 1.86 6.53
C VAL A 30 -10.94 1.96 5.44
N THR A 31 -12.00 2.73 5.67
CA THR A 31 -13.00 3.07 4.66
C THR A 31 -12.97 4.57 4.42
N VAL A 32 -13.05 4.98 3.16
CA VAL A 32 -13.01 6.39 2.78
C VAL A 32 -14.05 6.71 1.72
N GLU A 33 -14.47 7.97 1.69
CA GLU A 33 -15.40 8.50 0.70
C GLU A 33 -14.66 9.06 -0.51
N PRO A 34 -15.34 9.21 -1.67
CA PRO A 34 -14.76 9.88 -2.84
C PRO A 34 -14.23 11.26 -2.50
N GLY A 35 -13.10 11.62 -3.08
CA GLY A 35 -12.44 12.90 -2.82
C GLY A 35 -11.46 12.89 -1.66
N THR A 36 -11.41 11.81 -0.88
CA THR A 36 -10.44 11.69 0.22
C THR A 36 -9.03 11.58 -0.34
N ALA A 37 -8.12 12.42 0.14
CA ALA A 37 -6.70 12.34 -0.18
C ALA A 37 -6.04 11.33 0.76
N LEU A 38 -5.61 10.19 0.22
CA LEU A 38 -4.94 9.14 0.98
C LEU A 38 -3.44 9.40 1.11
N ALA A 39 -2.87 10.09 0.13
CA ALA A 39 -1.49 10.52 0.10
C ALA A 39 -1.45 11.88 -0.57
N VAL A 40 -0.54 12.76 -0.12
CA VAL A 40 -0.37 14.11 -0.67
C VAL A 40 1.09 14.28 -1.07
N GLN A 41 1.31 14.62 -2.35
CA GLN A 41 2.63 14.84 -2.91
C GLN A 41 3.43 15.85 -2.07
N GLY A 42 4.66 15.52 -1.76
CA GLY A 42 5.56 16.36 -0.98
C GLY A 42 5.42 16.21 0.54
N GLU A 43 4.34 15.59 1.04
CA GLU A 43 4.18 15.34 2.46
C GLU A 43 4.92 14.07 2.90
N ASN A 44 5.16 13.95 4.20
CA ASN A 44 5.82 12.78 4.76
C ASN A 44 4.95 11.53 4.62
N ALA A 45 5.59 10.40 4.32
CA ALA A 45 4.94 9.11 4.21
C ALA A 45 5.08 8.35 5.53
N TYR A 46 3.93 8.04 6.14
CA TYR A 46 3.88 7.27 7.40
C TYR A 46 3.24 5.90 7.23
N HIS A 47 2.50 5.71 6.12
CA HIS A 47 1.75 4.50 5.84
C HIS A 47 1.98 4.01 4.43
N TRP A 48 1.69 2.73 4.22
CA TRP A 48 1.39 2.20 2.90
C TRP A 48 0.02 1.52 2.95
N PHE A 49 -0.58 1.33 1.78
CA PHE A 49 -1.96 0.92 1.64
C PHE A 49 -2.11 -0.22 0.66
N VAL A 50 -3.08 -1.09 0.96
CA VAL A 50 -3.54 -2.15 0.05
C VAL A 50 -5.00 -1.90 -0.26
N ILE A 51 -5.38 -1.84 -1.53
CA ILE A 51 -6.77 -1.60 -1.92
C ILE A 51 -7.52 -2.91 -1.92
N GLU A 52 -8.57 -2.99 -1.10
CA GLU A 52 -9.48 -4.13 -1.07
C GLU A 52 -10.63 -3.93 -2.06
N SER A 53 -11.22 -2.73 -2.08
CA SER A 53 -12.28 -2.37 -3.02
C SER A 53 -12.29 -0.88 -3.31
N GLY A 54 -12.90 -0.49 -4.43
CA GLY A 54 -12.98 0.90 -4.86
C GLY A 54 -11.86 1.29 -5.81
N SER A 55 -11.80 2.58 -6.13
CA SER A 55 -10.84 3.14 -7.09
C SER A 55 -10.26 4.46 -6.62
N ALA A 56 -9.04 4.75 -7.08
CA ALA A 56 -8.34 5.99 -6.78
C ALA A 56 -7.53 6.46 -7.99
N GLU A 57 -7.17 7.73 -7.99
CA GLU A 57 -6.28 8.32 -8.99
C GLU A 57 -4.95 8.70 -8.35
N VAL A 58 -3.85 8.35 -9.03
CA VAL A 58 -2.52 8.85 -8.70
C VAL A 58 -2.30 10.13 -9.48
N ARG A 59 -1.99 11.22 -8.79
CA ARG A 59 -1.78 12.54 -9.38
C ARG A 59 -0.39 13.04 -9.04
N ARG A 60 0.32 13.50 -10.06
CA ARG A 60 1.65 14.12 -9.91
C ARG A 60 1.64 15.46 -10.63
N ASP A 61 2.01 16.52 -9.88
CA ASP A 61 2.02 17.89 -10.39
C ASP A 61 0.67 18.31 -11.00
N GLY A 62 -0.43 17.80 -10.40
CA GLY A 62 -1.79 18.09 -10.84
C GLY A 62 -2.34 17.19 -11.94
N ASP A 63 -1.51 16.37 -12.57
CA ASP A 63 -1.93 15.47 -13.65
C ASP A 63 -2.23 14.07 -13.14
N VAL A 64 -3.30 13.46 -13.66
CA VAL A 64 -3.60 12.05 -13.38
C VAL A 64 -2.63 11.19 -14.19
N VAL A 65 -1.77 10.47 -13.48
CA VAL A 65 -0.75 9.61 -14.12
C VAL A 65 -1.16 8.15 -14.13
N ARG A 66 -2.11 7.75 -13.26
CA ARG A 66 -2.58 6.37 -13.19
C ARG A 66 -3.87 6.28 -12.40
N THR A 67 -4.63 5.21 -12.66
CA THR A 67 -5.78 4.79 -11.87
C THR A 67 -5.46 3.51 -11.12
N LEU A 68 -5.85 3.43 -9.85
CA LEU A 68 -5.65 2.27 -9.00
C LEU A 68 -6.99 1.62 -8.69
N GLY A 69 -6.97 0.31 -8.48
CA GLY A 69 -8.16 -0.48 -8.14
C GLY A 69 -7.85 -1.63 -7.19
N PRO A 70 -8.81 -2.55 -6.97
CA PRO A 70 -8.63 -3.67 -6.03
C PRO A 70 -7.38 -4.48 -6.33
N GLY A 71 -6.64 -4.82 -5.29
CA GLY A 71 -5.39 -5.56 -5.38
C GLY A 71 -4.15 -4.69 -5.57
N ASP A 72 -4.31 -3.40 -5.86
CA ASP A 72 -3.18 -2.49 -5.97
C ASP A 72 -2.67 -2.07 -4.59
N VAL A 73 -1.38 -1.78 -4.53
CA VAL A 73 -0.67 -1.31 -3.33
C VAL A 73 -0.02 0.02 -3.66
N PHE A 74 -0.06 0.97 -2.74
CA PHE A 74 0.59 2.26 -2.93
C PHE A 74 1.14 2.82 -1.62
N GLY A 75 2.03 3.80 -1.75
CA GLY A 75 2.71 4.41 -0.61
C GLY A 75 4.03 3.74 -0.25
N GLU A 76 4.34 2.59 -0.86
CA GLU A 76 5.53 1.80 -0.57
C GLU A 76 6.82 2.50 -0.98
N ILE A 77 6.81 3.35 -2.01
CA ILE A 77 7.99 4.08 -2.43
C ILE A 77 8.47 5.01 -1.31
N GLY A 78 7.56 5.76 -0.72
CA GLY A 78 7.87 6.58 0.44
C GLY A 78 8.34 5.75 1.63
N LEU A 79 7.73 4.58 1.82
CA LEU A 79 8.08 3.64 2.88
C LEU A 79 9.50 3.11 2.73
N LEU A 80 9.89 2.73 1.51
CA LEU A 80 11.14 2.01 1.23
C LEU A 80 12.29 2.93 0.84
N ALA A 81 12.03 4.20 0.52
CA ALA A 81 13.04 5.12 0.00
C ALA A 81 13.21 6.37 0.87
N THR A 82 12.51 7.46 0.56
CA THR A 82 12.79 8.78 1.13
C THR A 82 11.91 9.19 2.29
N GLY A 83 10.82 8.47 2.53
CA GLY A 83 9.81 8.87 3.52
C GLY A 83 8.91 10.01 3.06
N THR A 84 9.04 10.48 1.82
CA THR A 84 8.24 11.56 1.24
C THR A 84 7.39 11.04 0.09
N ARG A 85 6.14 11.50 -0.01
CA ARG A 85 5.23 11.12 -1.10
C ARG A 85 5.70 11.70 -2.43
N THR A 86 5.81 10.85 -3.45
CA THR A 86 6.19 11.25 -4.81
C THR A 86 4.99 11.67 -5.65
N ALA A 87 3.79 11.34 -5.21
CA ALA A 87 2.53 11.68 -5.87
C ALA A 87 1.40 11.74 -4.85
N SER A 88 0.28 12.34 -5.23
CA SER A 88 -0.95 12.29 -4.45
C SER A 88 -1.79 11.11 -4.90
N VAL A 89 -2.57 10.53 -3.96
CA VAL A 89 -3.56 9.50 -4.26
C VAL A 89 -4.89 9.94 -3.71
N VAL A 90 -5.89 10.05 -4.58
CA VAL A 90 -7.23 10.58 -4.23
C VAL A 90 -8.29 9.55 -4.59
N ALA A 91 -9.14 9.22 -3.62
CA ALA A 91 -10.25 8.30 -3.85
C ALA A 91 -11.23 8.86 -4.88
N THR A 92 -11.62 8.06 -5.86
CA THR A 92 -12.62 8.42 -6.88
C THR A 92 -13.94 7.69 -6.70
N SER A 93 -14.00 6.78 -5.74
CA SER A 93 -15.20 6.07 -5.32
C SER A 93 -15.10 5.80 -3.82
N PRO A 94 -16.15 5.28 -3.15
CA PRO A 94 -15.98 4.72 -1.82
C PRO A 94 -14.95 3.60 -1.88
N MET A 95 -14.05 3.53 -0.89
CA MET A 95 -12.97 2.55 -0.89
C MET A 95 -12.86 1.83 0.46
N ARG A 96 -12.42 0.59 0.38
CA ARG A 96 -11.95 -0.17 1.54
C ARG A 96 -10.47 -0.50 1.33
N LEU A 97 -9.67 -0.19 2.32
CA LEU A 97 -8.21 -0.35 2.26
C LEU A 97 -7.69 -1.02 3.52
N GLY A 98 -6.54 -1.67 3.39
CA GLY A 98 -5.70 -1.99 4.54
C GLY A 98 -4.58 -0.96 4.61
N ALA A 99 -4.30 -0.45 5.81
CA ALA A 99 -3.24 0.53 6.06
C ALA A 99 -2.23 -0.02 7.06
N MET A 100 -0.95 0.18 6.79
CA MET A 100 0.13 -0.21 7.69
C MET A 100 1.08 0.97 7.89
N PHE A 101 1.44 1.25 9.15
CA PHE A 101 2.48 2.23 9.46
C PHE A 101 3.86 1.71 9.06
N MET A 102 4.75 2.61 8.67
CA MET A 102 6.15 2.29 8.41
C MET A 102 6.79 1.59 9.61
N ARG A 103 6.48 2.04 10.83
CA ARG A 103 6.98 1.44 12.07
C ARG A 103 6.59 -0.03 12.20
N GLU A 104 5.34 -0.35 11.86
CA GLU A 104 4.84 -1.73 11.91
C GLU A 104 5.54 -2.61 10.88
N PHE A 105 5.76 -2.08 9.68
CA PHE A 105 6.50 -2.77 8.63
C PHE A 105 7.92 -3.11 9.10
N LYS A 106 8.62 -2.16 9.72
CA LYS A 106 9.96 -2.40 10.25
C LYS A 106 9.99 -3.45 11.35
N GLN A 107 8.97 -3.49 12.20
CA GLN A 107 8.84 -4.52 13.23
C GLN A 107 8.62 -5.91 12.63
N LEU A 108 7.79 -6.01 11.59
CA LEU A 108 7.59 -7.27 10.88
C LEU A 108 8.88 -7.72 10.18
N GLU A 109 9.57 -6.80 9.53
CA GLU A 109 10.83 -7.09 8.85
C GLU A 109 11.88 -7.63 9.82
N ALA A 110 11.94 -7.08 11.05
CA ALA A 110 12.86 -7.54 12.08
C ALA A 110 12.56 -8.98 12.53
N ARG A 111 11.29 -9.37 12.60
CA ARG A 111 10.87 -10.73 12.97
C ARG A 111 10.90 -11.71 11.81
N MET A 112 10.76 -11.21 10.59
CA MET A 112 10.71 -12.00 9.35
C MET A 112 11.63 -11.35 8.32
N PRO A 113 12.96 -11.58 8.38
CA PRO A 113 13.91 -10.85 7.52
C PRO A 113 13.65 -11.00 6.02
N GLY A 114 13.03 -12.10 5.60
CA GLY A 114 12.66 -12.31 4.19
C GLY A 114 11.49 -11.49 3.71
N LEU A 115 10.64 -10.97 4.63
CA LEU A 115 9.41 -10.27 4.26
C LEU A 115 9.70 -8.97 3.51
N GLY A 116 10.59 -8.15 4.03
CA GLY A 116 10.95 -6.88 3.40
C GLY A 116 11.53 -7.08 2.01
N ARG A 117 12.39 -8.09 1.86
CA ARG A 117 12.98 -8.44 0.56
C ARG A 117 11.89 -8.90 -0.43
N ALA A 118 10.99 -9.78 0.01
CA ALA A 118 9.91 -10.28 -0.84
C ALA A 118 9.01 -9.15 -1.33
N LEU A 119 8.65 -8.21 -0.44
CA LEU A 119 7.84 -7.06 -0.81
C LEU A 119 8.58 -6.11 -1.75
N ARG A 120 9.85 -5.82 -1.48
CA ARG A 120 10.65 -4.96 -2.37
C ARG A 120 10.78 -5.57 -3.76
N ASP A 121 11.04 -6.87 -3.87
CA ASP A 121 11.15 -7.55 -5.14
C ASP A 121 9.83 -7.52 -5.92
N ALA A 122 8.72 -7.74 -5.21
CA ALA A 122 7.39 -7.69 -5.82
C ALA A 122 7.00 -6.29 -6.30
N MET A 123 7.51 -5.24 -5.65
CA MET A 123 7.23 -3.84 -5.98
C MET A 123 8.23 -3.21 -6.94
N ALA A 124 9.32 -3.92 -7.28
CA ALA A 124 10.40 -3.37 -8.11
C ALA A 124 9.93 -2.87 -9.48
N ASP A 125 8.86 -3.44 -10.02
CA ASP A 125 8.31 -3.07 -11.32
C ASP A 125 7.28 -1.93 -11.24
N ARG A 126 7.17 -1.25 -10.09
CA ARG A 126 6.13 -0.24 -9.84
C ARG A 126 6.69 1.11 -9.40
N PRO A 127 7.68 1.69 -10.11
CA PRO A 127 8.32 2.94 -9.67
C PRO A 127 7.41 4.17 -9.71
N TRP A 128 6.26 4.07 -10.36
CA TRP A 128 5.29 5.14 -10.54
C TRP A 128 4.22 5.20 -9.44
N ILE A 129 4.15 4.22 -8.55
CA ILE A 129 3.19 4.21 -7.42
C ILE A 129 3.86 4.89 -6.22
N SER A 130 3.17 5.86 -5.68
CA SER A 130 3.63 6.62 -4.54
C SER A 130 3.43 5.87 -3.21
#